data_56968b8054c853aa45145b70a1f0bc5e
#
_entry.id   56968b8054c853aa45145b70a1f0bc5e
#
_cell.length_a   1.000
_cell.length_b   1.000
_cell.length_c   1.000
_cell.angle_alpha   90.00
_cell.angle_beta   90.00
_cell.angle_gamma   90.00
#
_symmetry.space_group_name_H-M   'P 1'
#
loop_
_entity.id
_entity.type
_entity.pdbx_description
1 polymer ?
#
loop_
_entity_poly.entity_id
_entity_poly.type
_entity_poly.pdbx_seq_one_letter_code
_entity_poly.pdbx_strand_id
1 'polypeptide(L)'
;RSTLLASSAASDVYKRQGTQPGGLSRQTIETMEPTTLVRIPRARMDALFAGNVELADWGRRMAEEQLRRHEDYFADYAWRDKREQYGLMLRKYPQLMQRIALKDLAAYLFLTPQSLSRIRAGVK
;
A
#
# COMPACT_ATOMS: atom_id res chain seq x y z
N ARG A 1 -3.21 12.15 7.88
CA ARG A 1 -3.75 11.36 6.77
C ARG A 1 -2.59 10.58 6.16
N SER A 2 -2.56 9.28 6.36
CA SER A 2 -1.56 8.43 5.72
C SER A 2 -2.08 8.03 4.35
N THR A 3 -1.43 8.49 3.30
CA THR A 3 -1.71 8.07 1.93
C THR A 3 -0.98 6.77 1.68
N LEU A 4 -1.71 5.69 1.50
CA LEU A 4 -1.12 4.44 1.03
C LEU A 4 -0.94 4.55 -0.48
N LEU A 5 0.29 4.52 -0.93
CA LEU A 5 0.59 4.34 -2.35
C LEU A 5 0.19 2.92 -2.74
N ALA A 6 -0.99 2.78 -3.31
CA ALA A 6 -1.36 1.54 -3.94
C ALA A 6 -0.56 1.41 -5.23
N SER A 7 0.58 0.74 -5.15
CA SER A 7 1.29 0.33 -6.34
C SER A 7 0.54 -0.81 -6.94
N SER A 8 -0.08 -0.62 -8.07
CA SER A 8 -0.26 -1.74 -8.94
C SER A 8 -0.78 -1.38 -10.31
N ALA A 9 -0.05 -1.71 -11.29
CA ALA A 9 -0.64 -2.37 -12.42
C ALA A 9 -1.25 -3.69 -11.90
N ALA A 10 -2.56 -3.75 -11.74
CA ALA A 10 -3.35 -4.99 -11.59
C ALA A 10 -3.10 -5.87 -10.36
N SER A 11 -2.67 -5.40 -9.23
CA SER A 11 -2.75 -6.20 -8.03
C SER A 11 -3.84 -5.69 -7.11
N ASP A 12 -4.61 -6.60 -6.66
CA ASP A 12 -5.75 -6.42 -5.79
C ASP A 12 -5.38 -5.61 -4.56
N VAL A 13 -5.83 -4.36 -4.51
CA VAL A 13 -5.81 -3.59 -3.28
C VAL A 13 -6.91 -4.15 -2.39
N TYR A 14 -6.62 -5.26 -1.73
CA TYR A 14 -7.49 -5.75 -0.68
C TYR A 14 -7.35 -4.85 0.54
N LYS A 15 -8.20 -3.85 0.62
CA LYS A 15 -8.31 -3.02 1.83
C LYS A 15 -9.48 -3.46 2.68
N ARG A 16 -9.17 -3.97 3.84
CA ARG A 16 -10.11 -4.10 4.94
C ARG A 16 -10.42 -2.72 5.50
N GLN A 17 -11.58 -2.16 5.19
CA GLN A 17 -12.05 -0.95 5.85
C GLN A 17 -12.45 -1.27 7.29
N GLY A 18 -11.65 -0.78 8.25
CA GLY A 18 -11.93 -0.93 9.67
C GLY A 18 -11.84 -2.38 10.18
N THR A 19 -11.23 -2.58 11.31
CA THR A 19 -11.17 -3.88 11.99
C THR A 19 -12.41 -4.14 12.86
N GLN A 20 -13.24 -3.11 13.11
CA GLN A 20 -14.44 -3.22 13.91
C GLN A 20 -15.71 -3.13 13.05
N PRO A 21 -16.74 -3.92 13.36
CA PRO A 21 -18.06 -3.78 12.74
C PRO A 21 -18.59 -2.36 12.95
N GLY A 22 -18.96 -1.67 11.87
CA GLY A 22 -19.47 -0.29 11.91
C GLY A 22 -18.42 0.80 12.14
N GLY A 23 -17.15 0.47 12.29
CA GLY A 23 -16.08 1.44 12.48
C GLY A 23 -15.69 2.17 11.19
N LEU A 24 -15.43 3.48 11.29
CA LEU A 24 -14.86 4.26 10.21
C LEU A 24 -13.38 3.91 10.03
N SER A 25 -12.93 3.79 8.79
CA SER A 25 -11.52 3.61 8.49
C SER A 25 -10.71 4.84 8.90
N ARG A 26 -9.59 4.63 9.59
CA ARG A 26 -8.61 5.68 9.89
C ARG A 26 -7.80 6.10 8.67
N GLN A 27 -7.92 5.36 7.58
CA GLN A 27 -7.16 5.56 6.36
C GLN A 27 -8.11 5.94 5.23
N THR A 28 -7.67 6.86 4.38
CA THR A 28 -8.31 7.21 3.12
C THR A 28 -7.51 6.58 1.98
N ILE A 29 -8.19 6.01 1.00
CA ILE A 29 -7.58 5.59 -0.26
C ILE A 29 -7.91 6.68 -1.29
N GLU A 30 -6.88 7.15 -1.96
CA GLU A 30 -7.00 8.12 -3.04
C GLU A 30 -6.36 7.52 -4.29
N THR A 31 -7.07 7.56 -5.42
CA THR A 31 -6.51 7.14 -6.71
C THR A 31 -5.70 8.29 -7.28
N MET A 32 -4.50 8.01 -7.78
CA MET A 32 -3.59 9.01 -8.34
C MET A 32 -3.76 9.19 -9.85
N GLU A 33 -4.55 8.34 -10.48
CA GLU A 33 -4.86 8.33 -11.90
C GLU A 33 -6.27 7.73 -12.12
N PRO A 34 -6.90 7.90 -13.28
CA PRO A 34 -8.18 7.29 -13.59
C PRO A 34 -8.13 5.78 -13.35
N THR A 35 -8.99 5.28 -12.46
CA THR A 35 -8.93 3.90 -11.97
C THR A 35 -10.34 3.32 -11.87
N THR A 36 -10.49 2.07 -12.33
CA THR A 36 -11.71 1.30 -12.12
C THR A 36 -11.56 0.46 -10.85
N LEU A 37 -12.53 0.57 -9.95
CA LEU A 37 -12.52 -0.15 -8.66
C LEU A 37 -13.75 -1.05 -8.55
N VAL A 38 -13.52 -2.25 -8.01
CA VAL A 38 -14.60 -3.13 -7.53
C VAL A 38 -14.74 -2.94 -6.03
N ARG A 39 -15.96 -2.59 -5.58
CA ARG A 39 -16.27 -2.40 -4.17
C ARG A 39 -17.26 -3.46 -3.69
N ILE A 40 -16.88 -4.17 -2.65
CA ILE A 40 -17.74 -5.17 -2.01
C ILE A 40 -18.02 -4.71 -0.58
N PRO A 41 -19.31 -4.56 -0.17
CA PRO A 41 -19.65 -4.23 1.20
C PRO A 41 -19.14 -5.31 2.17
N ARG A 42 -18.60 -4.89 3.33
CA ARG A 42 -18.03 -5.78 4.34
C ARG A 42 -19.00 -6.88 4.76
N ALA A 43 -20.25 -6.53 5.08
CA ALA A 43 -21.26 -7.50 5.49
C ALA A 43 -21.51 -8.59 4.42
N ARG A 44 -21.45 -8.22 3.14
CA ARG A 44 -21.59 -9.20 2.05
C ARG A 44 -20.40 -10.14 1.97
N MET A 45 -19.19 -9.60 2.16
CA MET A 45 -17.98 -10.43 2.18
C MET A 45 -17.97 -11.39 3.37
N ASP A 46 -18.36 -10.91 4.55
CA ASP A 46 -18.45 -11.74 5.76
C ASP A 46 -19.48 -12.87 5.60
N ALA A 47 -20.63 -12.60 4.97
CA ALA A 47 -21.62 -13.62 4.65
C ALA A 47 -21.10 -14.66 3.65
N LEU A 48 -20.34 -14.23 2.64
CA LEU A 48 -19.71 -15.15 1.68
C LEU A 48 -18.69 -16.06 2.36
N PHE A 49 -17.87 -15.51 3.25
CA PHE A 49 -16.89 -16.30 4.01
C PHE A 49 -17.56 -17.30 4.97
N ALA A 50 -18.66 -16.89 5.61
CA ALA A 50 -19.41 -17.79 6.49
C ALA A 50 -20.09 -18.95 5.76
N GLY A 51 -20.50 -18.73 4.51
CA GLY A 51 -21.21 -19.70 3.71
C GLY A 51 -20.35 -20.56 2.76
N ASN A 52 -19.06 -20.26 2.63
CA ASN A 52 -18.20 -20.93 1.67
C ASN A 52 -16.77 -21.10 2.20
N VAL A 53 -16.39 -22.36 2.45
CA VAL A 53 -15.08 -22.71 3.03
C VAL A 53 -13.92 -22.33 2.11
N GLU A 54 -14.08 -22.48 0.79
CA GLU A 54 -13.01 -22.14 -0.16
C GLU A 54 -12.75 -20.62 -0.19
N LEU A 55 -13.81 -19.82 -0.13
CA LEU A 55 -13.69 -18.37 -0.02
C LEU A 55 -13.11 -17.94 1.32
N ALA A 56 -13.47 -18.61 2.41
CA ALA A 56 -12.89 -18.35 3.71
C ALA A 56 -11.38 -18.65 3.73
N ASP A 57 -10.96 -19.78 3.13
CA ASP A 57 -9.54 -20.13 3.00
C ASP A 57 -8.80 -19.14 2.09
N TRP A 58 -9.39 -18.72 0.99
CA TRP A 58 -8.84 -17.66 0.17
C TRP A 58 -8.65 -16.35 0.97
N GLY A 59 -9.68 -15.95 1.75
CA GLY A 59 -9.60 -14.75 2.61
C GLY A 59 -8.51 -14.86 3.67
N ARG A 60 -8.32 -16.03 4.25
CA ARG A 60 -7.23 -16.32 5.20
C ARG A 60 -5.86 -16.15 4.51
N ARG A 61 -5.65 -16.79 3.35
CA ARG A 61 -4.38 -16.66 2.59
C ARG A 61 -4.08 -15.22 2.19
N MET A 62 -5.11 -14.46 1.80
CA MET A 62 -4.94 -13.03 1.52
C MET A 62 -4.52 -12.24 2.76
N ALA A 63 -5.08 -12.56 3.93
CA ALA A 63 -4.70 -11.90 5.18
C ALA A 63 -3.26 -12.24 5.60
N GLU A 64 -2.85 -13.49 5.46
CA GLU A 64 -1.48 -13.95 5.71
C GLU A 64 -0.47 -13.27 4.77
N GLU A 65 -0.79 -13.17 3.49
CA GLU A 65 0.04 -12.47 2.51
C GLU A 65 0.17 -10.96 2.85
N GLN A 66 -0.91 -10.32 3.31
CA GLN A 66 -0.84 -8.93 3.76
C GLN A 66 0.05 -8.78 5.01
N LEU A 67 -0.06 -9.71 5.95
CA LEU A 67 0.80 -9.72 7.14
C LEU A 67 2.27 -9.86 6.73
N ARG A 68 2.60 -10.84 5.89
CA ARG A 68 3.95 -11.05 5.37
C ARG A 68 4.50 -9.81 4.68
N ARG A 69 3.69 -9.13 3.85
CA ARG A 69 4.10 -7.86 3.20
C ARG A 69 4.40 -6.75 4.21
N HIS A 70 3.67 -6.70 5.33
CA HIS A 70 3.96 -5.76 6.40
C HIS A 70 5.27 -6.09 7.11
N GLU A 71 5.53 -7.36 7.39
CA GLU A 71 6.78 -7.83 7.98
C GLU A 71 7.98 -7.52 7.06
N ASP A 72 7.85 -7.82 5.75
CA ASP A 72 8.85 -7.48 4.73
C ASP A 72 9.10 -5.96 4.67
N TYR A 73 8.03 -5.16 4.78
CA TYR A 73 8.17 -3.71 4.82
C TYR A 73 8.97 -3.25 6.03
N PHE A 74 8.69 -3.77 7.21
CA PHE A 74 9.45 -3.43 8.41
C PHE A 74 10.90 -3.89 8.30
N ALA A 75 11.14 -5.12 7.85
CA ALA A 75 12.49 -5.65 7.67
C ALA A 75 13.31 -4.84 6.66
N ASP A 76 12.68 -4.46 5.54
CA ASP A 76 13.37 -3.79 4.43
C ASP A 76 13.48 -2.26 4.61
N TYR A 77 12.50 -1.61 5.25
CA TYR A 77 12.40 -0.15 5.24
C TYR A 77 12.55 0.51 6.60
N ALA A 78 12.02 -0.07 7.68
CA ALA A 78 11.89 0.64 8.95
C ALA A 78 13.24 1.04 9.56
N TRP A 79 14.28 0.22 9.34
CA TRP A 79 15.63 0.39 9.90
C TRP A 79 16.62 1.07 8.97
N ARG A 80 16.22 1.39 7.74
CA ARG A 80 17.07 2.02 6.74
C ARG A 80 16.93 3.54 6.79
N ASP A 81 18.00 4.24 6.43
CA ASP A 81 17.91 5.67 6.20
C ASP A 81 17.07 6.01 4.96
N LYS A 82 16.72 7.28 4.78
CA LYS A 82 15.82 7.72 3.71
C LYS A 82 16.41 7.57 2.31
N ARG A 83 17.72 7.62 2.18
CA ARG A 83 18.41 7.39 0.91
C ARG A 83 18.36 5.92 0.52
N GLU A 84 18.61 5.04 1.47
CA GLU A 84 18.51 3.59 1.28
C GLU A 84 17.08 3.15 0.98
N GLN A 85 16.09 3.68 1.72
CA GLN A 85 14.66 3.45 1.45
C GLN A 85 14.29 3.86 0.02
N TYR A 86 14.72 5.05 -0.41
CA TYR A 86 14.49 5.53 -1.77
C TYR A 86 15.17 4.63 -2.82
N GLY A 87 16.43 4.25 -2.61
CA GLY A 87 17.16 3.33 -3.50
C GLY A 87 16.50 1.96 -3.61
N LEU A 88 15.97 1.44 -2.50
CA LEU A 88 15.22 0.18 -2.50
C LEU A 88 13.92 0.28 -3.29
N MET A 89 13.19 1.40 -3.18
CA MET A 89 11.98 1.65 -3.97
C MET A 89 12.29 1.72 -5.47
N LEU A 90 13.37 2.39 -5.86
CA LEU A 90 13.81 2.42 -7.26
C LEU A 90 14.04 1.02 -7.84
N ARG A 91 14.64 0.12 -7.04
CA ARG A 91 14.89 -1.26 -7.48
C ARG A 91 13.64 -2.12 -7.50
N LYS A 92 12.80 -2.02 -6.46
CA LYS A 92 11.60 -2.87 -6.33
C LYS A 92 10.44 -2.42 -7.21
N TYR A 93 10.30 -1.10 -7.43
CA TYR A 93 9.12 -0.52 -8.08
C TYR A 93 9.49 0.54 -9.14
N PRO A 94 10.34 0.22 -10.12
CA PRO A 94 10.84 1.21 -11.08
C PRO A 94 9.72 1.90 -11.89
N GLN A 95 8.69 1.14 -12.28
CA GLN A 95 7.56 1.69 -13.03
C GLN A 95 6.72 2.66 -12.19
N LEU A 96 6.51 2.35 -10.89
CA LEU A 96 5.82 3.24 -9.97
C LEU A 96 6.59 4.56 -9.81
N MET A 97 7.90 4.47 -9.67
CA MET A 97 8.78 5.63 -9.45
C MET A 97 8.79 6.62 -10.63
N GLN A 98 8.42 6.17 -11.83
CA GLN A 98 8.28 7.02 -13.01
C GLN A 98 6.92 7.74 -13.06
N ARG A 99 5.89 7.21 -12.41
CA ARG A 99 4.50 7.68 -12.48
C ARG A 99 4.09 8.52 -11.28
N ILE A 100 4.74 8.31 -10.14
CA ILE A 100 4.38 8.99 -8.89
C ILE A 100 4.92 10.42 -8.87
N ALA A 101 4.09 11.38 -8.44
CA ALA A 101 4.54 12.75 -8.25
C ALA A 101 5.53 12.85 -7.09
N LEU A 102 6.52 13.73 -7.23
CA LEU A 102 7.57 13.94 -6.23
C LEU A 102 7.00 14.26 -4.84
N LYS A 103 5.93 15.07 -4.78
CA LYS A 103 5.27 15.45 -3.52
C LYS A 103 4.70 14.24 -2.77
N ASP A 104 4.09 13.30 -3.50
CA ASP A 104 3.42 12.13 -2.93
C ASP A 104 4.46 11.10 -2.47
N LEU A 105 5.52 10.93 -3.24
CA LEU A 105 6.67 10.11 -2.84
C LEU A 105 7.39 10.69 -1.62
N ALA A 106 7.56 12.00 -1.55
CA ALA A 106 8.14 12.67 -0.39
C ALA A 106 7.27 12.46 0.86
N ALA A 107 5.95 12.64 0.72
CA ALA A 107 5.00 12.38 1.82
C ALA A 107 5.04 10.91 2.29
N TYR A 108 5.14 9.96 1.37
CA TYR A 108 5.29 8.54 1.70
C TYR A 108 6.55 8.23 2.50
N LEU A 109 7.66 8.87 2.14
CA LEU A 109 8.94 8.72 2.83
C LEU A 109 9.07 9.60 4.09
N PHE A 110 8.03 10.35 4.45
CA PHE A 110 8.06 11.34 5.54
C PHE A 110 9.16 12.39 5.35
N LEU A 111 9.30 12.87 4.12
CA LEU A 111 10.26 13.88 3.70
C LEU A 111 9.56 15.12 3.14
N THR A 112 10.28 16.23 3.09
CA THR A 112 9.90 17.36 2.23
C THR A 112 10.29 17.07 0.78
N PRO A 113 9.58 17.66 -0.22
CA PRO A 113 9.97 17.53 -1.63
C PRO A 113 11.41 17.96 -1.90
N GLN A 114 11.88 19.00 -1.20
CA GLN A 114 13.27 19.50 -1.29
C GLN A 114 14.28 18.48 -0.78
N SER A 115 13.99 17.82 0.35
CA SER A 115 14.86 16.78 0.91
C SER A 115 14.93 15.57 -0.02
N LEU A 116 13.79 15.15 -0.57
CA LEU A 116 13.76 14.06 -1.55
C LEU A 116 14.50 14.41 -2.84
N SER A 117 14.36 15.65 -3.32
CA SER A 117 15.10 16.13 -4.50
C SER A 117 16.62 16.03 -4.32
N ARG A 118 17.13 16.38 -3.12
CA ARG A 118 18.56 16.22 -2.79
C ARG A 118 18.99 14.75 -2.78
N ILE A 119 18.16 13.86 -2.22
CA ILE A 119 18.42 12.41 -2.24
C ILE A 119 18.51 11.92 -3.68
N ARG A 120 17.56 12.31 -4.54
CA ARG A 120 17.55 11.93 -5.97
C ARG A 120 18.80 12.38 -6.70
N ALA A 121 19.27 13.59 -6.45
CA ALA A 121 20.49 14.12 -7.05
C ALA A 121 21.75 13.35 -6.62
N GLY A 122 21.75 12.75 -5.44
CA GLY A 122 22.89 12.00 -4.90
C GLY A 122 22.82 10.47 -5.12
N VAL A 123 21.74 9.96 -5.70
CA VAL A 123 21.60 8.55 -6.10
C VAL A 123 21.73 8.50 -7.62
N LYS A 124 22.95 8.28 -8.09
CA LYS A 124 23.25 7.99 -9.50
C LYS A 124 23.44 6.50 -9.68
#